data_01f683ebf46294ebdcaae6efdedd5621
#
_entry.id   01f683ebf46294ebdcaae6efdedd5621
#
_cell.length_a   1.000
_cell.length_b   1.000
_cell.length_c   1.000
_cell.angle_alpha   90.00
_cell.angle_beta   90.00
_cell.angle_gamma   90.00
#
_symmetry.space_group_name_H-M   'P 1'
#
loop_
_entity.id
_entity.type
_entity.pdbx_description
1 polymer ?
#
loop_
_entity_poly.entity_id
_entity_poly.type
_entity_poly.pdbx_seq_one_letter_code
_entity_poly.pdbx_strand_id
1 'polypeptide(L)'
;VGLSNPLIQQWRFLWERLVIFFHLHFSKKHLFEIDIANVGSDITGLREFKEADVIHIHWINQGFLSLNGLRKILDSGKPVVWTMHDIWPATGICHLAMDCRKYSSRCSNCRLLPNGGSDKDLSNKVWGKKKSIYDKYDISFVACSKWLASEASKSALLTGHPVTSIPNPIDTRVYCPGDRNMAAKAVQLPLDKKIILFVSQRANNPNKGMDYLIEACNILINQHSEMQEDTVVAVLGGHSEDVVDKIPFKAFSLGYVNDPRRIVDVYRSVDLFVLPSLSENLPNTIMEAMAC
;
A
#
# COMPACT_ATOMS: atom_id res chain seq x y z
N VAL A 1 12.87 -4.64 -12.45
CA VAL A 1 13.27 -5.23 -13.74
C VAL A 1 12.09 -5.18 -14.67
N GLY A 2 12.16 -4.35 -15.71
CA GLY A 2 11.13 -4.28 -16.76
C GLY A 2 11.19 -5.53 -17.63
N LEU A 3 10.49 -6.58 -17.21
CA LEU A 3 10.53 -7.91 -17.84
C LEU A 3 9.67 -8.05 -19.09
N SER A 4 8.97 -7.01 -19.50
CA SER A 4 8.10 -7.07 -20.67
C SER A 4 7.98 -5.71 -21.33
N ASN A 5 7.67 -5.72 -22.64
CA ASN A 5 7.25 -4.52 -23.34
C ASN A 5 6.14 -3.82 -22.52
N PRO A 6 6.22 -2.49 -22.29
CA PRO A 6 5.22 -1.73 -21.55
C PRO A 6 3.78 -1.96 -22.02
N LEU A 7 3.57 -2.15 -23.32
CA LEU A 7 2.26 -2.46 -23.88
C LEU A 7 1.71 -3.81 -23.41
N ILE A 8 2.57 -4.83 -23.31
CA ILE A 8 2.17 -6.15 -22.82
C ILE A 8 1.79 -6.07 -21.34
N GLN A 9 2.54 -5.29 -20.55
CA GLN A 9 2.21 -5.08 -19.14
C GLN A 9 0.88 -4.34 -18.97
N GLN A 10 0.63 -3.30 -19.77
CA GLN A 10 -0.66 -2.62 -19.77
C GLN A 10 -1.81 -3.54 -20.17
N TRP A 11 -1.63 -4.38 -21.16
CA TRP A 11 -2.62 -5.37 -21.58
C TRP A 11 -2.95 -6.36 -20.45
N ARG A 12 -1.94 -6.88 -19.75
CA ARG A 12 -2.15 -7.78 -18.61
C ARG A 12 -2.89 -7.10 -17.47
N PHE A 13 -2.51 -5.87 -17.14
CA PHE A 13 -3.21 -5.06 -16.16
C PHE A 13 -4.68 -4.85 -16.54
N LEU A 14 -4.94 -4.41 -17.77
CA LEU A 14 -6.30 -4.18 -18.26
C LEU A 14 -7.12 -5.47 -18.27
N TRP A 15 -6.51 -6.58 -18.66
CA TRP A 15 -7.17 -7.89 -18.67
C TRP A 15 -7.60 -8.31 -17.26
N GLU A 16 -6.72 -8.21 -16.28
CA GLU A 16 -7.05 -8.53 -14.89
C GLU A 16 -8.18 -7.63 -14.38
N ARG A 17 -8.09 -6.31 -14.62
CA ARG A 17 -9.16 -5.36 -14.26
C ARG A 17 -10.47 -5.68 -14.95
N LEU A 18 -10.45 -6.06 -16.23
CA LEU A 18 -11.64 -6.44 -16.96
C LEU A 18 -12.31 -7.69 -16.36
N VAL A 19 -11.54 -8.71 -16.04
CA VAL A 19 -12.07 -9.93 -15.40
C VAL A 19 -12.69 -9.59 -14.04
N ILE A 20 -12.02 -8.77 -13.22
CA ILE A 20 -12.57 -8.32 -11.93
C ILE A 20 -13.85 -7.51 -12.16
N PHE A 21 -13.87 -6.60 -13.13
CA PHE A 21 -15.03 -5.76 -13.44
C PHE A 21 -16.28 -6.58 -13.81
N PHE A 22 -16.12 -7.67 -14.57
CA PHE A 22 -17.22 -8.61 -14.82
C PHE A 22 -17.72 -9.26 -13.53
N HIS A 23 -16.82 -9.68 -12.63
CA HIS A 23 -17.20 -10.27 -11.34
C HIS A 23 -17.79 -9.25 -10.36
N LEU A 24 -17.56 -7.96 -10.58
CA LEU A 24 -18.19 -6.86 -9.85
C LEU A 24 -19.51 -6.41 -10.50
N HIS A 25 -20.07 -7.17 -11.43
CA HIS A 25 -21.28 -6.81 -12.18
C HIS A 25 -21.20 -5.42 -12.82
N PHE A 26 -20.05 -5.14 -13.46
CA PHE A 26 -19.74 -3.89 -14.14
C PHE A 26 -19.68 -2.66 -13.20
N SER A 27 -19.50 -2.86 -11.91
CA SER A 27 -19.26 -1.80 -10.94
C SER A 27 -17.78 -1.43 -10.84
N LYS A 28 -17.49 -0.13 -10.75
CA LYS A 28 -16.13 0.36 -10.44
C LYS A 28 -15.81 0.32 -8.94
N LYS A 29 -16.84 0.13 -8.09
CA LYS A 29 -16.66 -0.01 -6.65
C LYS A 29 -15.78 -1.23 -6.38
N HIS A 30 -14.78 -1.09 -5.53
CA HIS A 30 -13.82 -2.14 -5.16
C HIS A 30 -12.92 -2.66 -6.30
N LEU A 31 -12.97 -2.09 -7.52
CA LEU A 31 -12.20 -2.55 -8.69
C LEU A 31 -10.68 -2.58 -8.42
N PHE A 32 -10.18 -1.70 -7.56
CA PHE A 32 -8.77 -1.59 -7.20
C PHE A 32 -8.46 -2.04 -5.76
N GLU A 33 -9.46 -2.55 -5.04
CA GLU A 33 -9.29 -3.08 -3.68
C GLU A 33 -9.03 -4.59 -3.68
N ILE A 34 -9.21 -5.23 -4.85
CA ILE A 34 -9.04 -6.67 -5.03
C ILE A 34 -8.14 -6.99 -6.22
N ASP A 35 -7.38 -8.07 -6.09
CA ASP A 35 -6.56 -8.65 -7.15
C ASP A 35 -6.68 -10.17 -7.16
N ILE A 36 -6.55 -10.77 -8.35
CA ILE A 36 -6.76 -12.20 -8.56
C ILE A 36 -5.54 -12.93 -9.13
N ALA A 37 -4.53 -12.18 -9.57
CA ALA A 37 -3.29 -12.68 -10.16
C ALA A 37 -3.53 -13.79 -11.22
N ASN A 38 -4.51 -13.55 -12.12
CA ASN A 38 -4.91 -14.51 -13.15
C ASN A 38 -4.02 -14.46 -14.39
N VAL A 39 -3.25 -13.40 -14.57
CA VAL A 39 -2.35 -13.15 -15.70
C VAL A 39 -1.05 -12.54 -15.21
N GLY A 40 0.05 -12.78 -15.89
CA GLY A 40 1.37 -12.22 -15.53
C GLY A 40 2.49 -12.72 -16.44
N SER A 41 3.71 -12.25 -16.16
CA SER A 41 4.92 -12.66 -16.86
C SER A 41 5.38 -14.05 -16.41
N ASP A 42 5.95 -14.82 -17.33
CA ASP A 42 6.77 -15.98 -16.97
C ASP A 42 8.23 -15.53 -16.88
N ILE A 43 8.81 -15.61 -15.70
CA ILE A 43 10.18 -15.18 -15.43
C ILE A 43 11.17 -16.34 -15.37
N THR A 44 10.68 -17.59 -15.43
CA THR A 44 11.53 -18.77 -15.24
C THR A 44 12.52 -19.01 -16.40
N GLY A 45 12.25 -18.42 -17.56
CA GLY A 45 13.16 -18.44 -18.71
C GLY A 45 14.32 -17.45 -18.64
N LEU A 46 14.26 -16.46 -17.76
CA LEU A 46 15.28 -15.41 -17.66
C LEU A 46 16.60 -15.94 -17.13
N ARG A 47 17.68 -15.32 -17.57
CA ARG A 47 19.03 -15.65 -17.11
C ARG A 47 19.17 -15.40 -15.61
N GLU A 48 18.71 -14.24 -15.14
CA GLU A 48 18.74 -13.83 -13.73
C GLU A 48 17.99 -14.82 -12.84
N PHE A 49 16.84 -15.34 -13.30
CA PHE A 49 16.11 -16.39 -12.60
C PHE A 49 16.91 -17.69 -12.50
N LYS A 50 17.53 -18.11 -13.61
CA LYS A 50 18.30 -19.35 -13.67
C LYS A 50 19.55 -19.31 -12.78
N GLU A 51 20.21 -18.15 -12.73
CA GLU A 51 21.44 -17.93 -11.96
C GLU A 51 21.18 -17.61 -10.46
N ALA A 52 19.95 -17.23 -10.09
CA ALA A 52 19.60 -16.89 -8.70
C ALA A 52 19.63 -18.13 -7.80
N ASP A 53 20.19 -17.99 -6.59
CA ASP A 53 20.15 -19.02 -5.54
C ASP A 53 18.84 -18.95 -4.73
N VAL A 54 18.26 -17.76 -4.58
CA VAL A 54 17.02 -17.49 -3.84
C VAL A 54 16.12 -16.57 -4.65
N ILE A 55 14.83 -16.82 -4.64
CA ILE A 55 13.84 -15.95 -5.27
C ILE A 55 13.14 -15.13 -4.20
N HIS A 56 13.35 -13.82 -4.23
CA HIS A 56 12.69 -12.90 -3.33
C HIS A 56 11.49 -12.24 -4.04
N ILE A 57 10.29 -12.54 -3.54
CA ILE A 57 9.03 -12.03 -4.07
C ILE A 57 8.55 -10.88 -3.19
N HIS A 58 8.10 -9.82 -3.84
CA HIS A 58 7.37 -8.72 -3.22
C HIS A 58 5.92 -8.72 -3.73
N TRP A 59 5.42 -7.57 -4.14
CA TRP A 59 4.08 -7.41 -4.68
C TRP A 59 3.98 -7.95 -6.11
N ILE A 60 3.08 -8.91 -6.37
CA ILE A 60 2.99 -9.63 -7.65
C ILE A 60 1.79 -9.24 -8.52
N ASN A 61 0.91 -8.41 -8.02
CA ASN A 61 -0.41 -8.13 -8.56
C ASN A 61 -0.40 -7.25 -9.82
N GLN A 62 -1.58 -6.90 -10.30
CA GLN A 62 -1.80 -6.02 -11.46
C GLN A 62 -1.09 -6.50 -12.75
N GLY A 63 -1.21 -7.80 -13.03
CA GLY A 63 -0.69 -8.39 -14.24
C GLY A 63 0.83 -8.59 -14.26
N PHE A 64 1.53 -8.38 -13.14
CA PHE A 64 2.98 -8.60 -13.07
C PHE A 64 3.32 -10.10 -13.04
N LEU A 65 2.79 -10.85 -12.07
CA LEU A 65 2.98 -12.29 -11.96
C LEU A 65 1.63 -12.97 -11.67
N SER A 66 1.34 -14.07 -12.36
CA SER A 66 0.13 -14.85 -12.08
C SER A 66 0.37 -15.93 -11.01
N LEU A 67 -0.71 -16.48 -10.42
CA LEU A 67 -0.63 -17.65 -9.55
C LEU A 67 -0.02 -18.87 -10.27
N ASN A 68 -0.26 -19.00 -11.58
CA ASN A 68 0.40 -20.03 -12.38
C ASN A 68 1.90 -19.74 -12.57
N GLY A 69 2.29 -18.48 -12.74
CA GLY A 69 3.68 -18.05 -12.75
C GLY A 69 4.38 -18.31 -11.42
N LEU A 70 3.70 -17.99 -10.31
CA LEU A 70 4.19 -18.33 -8.97
C LEU A 70 4.43 -19.84 -8.82
N ARG A 71 3.49 -20.69 -9.27
CA ARG A 71 3.67 -22.14 -9.24
C ARG A 71 4.90 -22.57 -10.03
N LYS A 72 5.13 -22.04 -11.24
CA LYS A 72 6.34 -22.34 -12.03
C LYS A 72 7.63 -21.95 -11.31
N ILE A 73 7.63 -20.82 -10.61
CA ILE A 73 8.78 -20.41 -9.78
C ILE A 73 9.03 -21.48 -8.69
N LEU A 74 7.99 -21.89 -7.99
CA LEU A 74 8.08 -22.90 -6.93
C LEU A 74 8.44 -24.29 -7.47
N ASP A 75 7.95 -24.67 -8.67
CA ASP A 75 8.32 -25.92 -9.36
C ASP A 75 9.83 -26.00 -9.68
N SER A 76 10.55 -24.86 -9.72
CA SER A 76 12.01 -24.85 -9.93
C SER A 76 12.81 -25.41 -8.77
N GLY A 77 12.20 -25.58 -7.59
CA GLY A 77 12.87 -26.03 -6.36
C GLY A 77 13.76 -24.98 -5.70
N LYS A 78 13.85 -23.76 -6.23
CA LYS A 78 14.61 -22.67 -5.62
C LYS A 78 13.91 -22.17 -4.35
N PRO A 79 14.67 -21.85 -3.27
CA PRO A 79 14.10 -21.23 -2.09
C PRO A 79 13.36 -19.94 -2.42
N VAL A 80 12.15 -19.77 -1.86
CA VAL A 80 11.31 -18.59 -2.08
C VAL A 80 11.04 -17.86 -0.77
N VAL A 81 11.39 -16.58 -0.74
CA VAL A 81 11.03 -15.65 0.32
C VAL A 81 9.99 -14.67 -0.24
N TRP A 82 8.86 -14.49 0.43
CA TRP A 82 7.81 -13.56 -0.01
C TRP A 82 7.57 -12.47 1.03
N THR A 83 8.04 -11.25 0.74
CA THR A 83 7.77 -10.09 1.57
C THR A 83 6.39 -9.52 1.26
N MET A 84 5.53 -9.54 2.26
CA MET A 84 4.18 -9.02 2.23
C MET A 84 4.17 -7.52 2.57
N HIS A 85 3.71 -6.70 1.64
CA HIS A 85 3.49 -5.26 1.86
C HIS A 85 2.03 -4.97 2.25
N ASP A 86 1.16 -5.91 2.01
CA ASP A 86 -0.25 -5.94 2.43
C ASP A 86 -0.67 -7.38 2.75
N ILE A 87 -1.91 -7.59 3.14
CA ILE A 87 -2.40 -8.91 3.55
C ILE A 87 -2.84 -9.81 2.38
N TRP A 88 -2.71 -9.37 1.12
CA TRP A 88 -3.19 -10.13 -0.04
C TRP A 88 -2.64 -11.57 -0.13
N PRO A 89 -1.37 -11.88 0.17
CA PRO A 89 -0.88 -13.26 0.17
C PRO A 89 -1.64 -14.17 1.14
N ALA A 90 -2.15 -13.63 2.24
CA ALA A 90 -2.87 -14.34 3.29
C ALA A 90 -4.40 -14.32 3.12
N THR A 91 -4.95 -13.66 2.11
CA THR A 91 -6.40 -13.55 1.83
C THR A 91 -6.79 -14.22 0.51
N GLY A 92 -8.07 -14.24 0.18
CA GLY A 92 -8.52 -14.65 -1.16
C GLY A 92 -8.12 -13.65 -2.23
N ILE A 93 -8.64 -12.42 -2.13
CA ILE A 93 -8.52 -11.40 -3.18
C ILE A 93 -8.22 -9.99 -2.67
N CYS A 94 -8.42 -9.67 -1.38
CA CYS A 94 -8.34 -8.30 -0.88
C CYS A 94 -6.94 -7.94 -0.36
N HIS A 95 -6.55 -6.67 -0.57
CA HIS A 95 -5.31 -6.09 -0.04
C HIS A 95 -5.46 -5.60 1.40
N LEU A 96 -6.66 -5.16 1.78
CA LEU A 96 -7.01 -4.71 3.13
C LEU A 96 -8.18 -5.53 3.63
N ALA A 97 -7.96 -6.31 4.69
CA ALA A 97 -9.02 -7.13 5.28
C ALA A 97 -9.95 -6.31 6.19
N MET A 98 -9.49 -5.16 6.69
CA MET A 98 -10.19 -4.33 7.66
C MET A 98 -10.67 -5.17 8.86
N ASP A 99 -11.97 -5.22 9.11
CA ASP A 99 -12.63 -6.02 10.15
C ASP A 99 -12.96 -7.47 9.73
N CYS A 100 -12.75 -7.83 8.45
CA CYS A 100 -13.01 -9.18 7.95
C CYS A 100 -11.97 -10.16 8.51
N ARG A 101 -12.44 -11.29 9.06
CA ARG A 101 -11.61 -12.38 9.60
C ARG A 101 -11.78 -13.71 8.86
N LYS A 102 -12.50 -13.74 7.73
CA LYS A 102 -12.76 -14.99 6.99
C LYS A 102 -11.49 -15.68 6.50
N TYR A 103 -10.41 -14.96 6.28
CA TYR A 103 -9.12 -15.52 5.89
C TYR A 103 -8.54 -16.49 6.93
N SER A 104 -8.99 -16.42 8.19
CA SER A 104 -8.53 -17.35 9.25
C SER A 104 -9.06 -18.77 9.05
N SER A 105 -10.09 -18.95 8.24
CA SER A 105 -10.64 -20.27 7.87
C SER A 105 -10.66 -20.45 6.34
N ARG A 106 -11.58 -19.77 5.67
CA ARG A 106 -11.72 -19.81 4.21
C ARG A 106 -12.41 -18.55 3.70
N CYS A 107 -11.81 -17.90 2.72
CA CYS A 107 -12.45 -16.77 2.06
C CYS A 107 -13.62 -17.26 1.20
N SER A 108 -14.81 -16.74 1.46
CA SER A 108 -16.03 -16.87 0.69
C SER A 108 -17.04 -15.81 1.15
N ASN A 109 -18.17 -15.65 0.49
CA ASN A 109 -19.18 -14.63 0.84
C ASN A 109 -18.52 -13.27 1.06
N CYS A 110 -17.72 -12.82 0.07
CA CYS A 110 -16.85 -11.68 0.22
C CYS A 110 -17.65 -10.38 0.10
N ARG A 111 -17.56 -9.52 1.14
CA ARG A 111 -18.25 -8.22 1.17
C ARG A 111 -17.84 -7.24 0.08
N LEU A 112 -16.67 -7.44 -0.54
CA LEU A 112 -16.19 -6.62 -1.66
C LEU A 112 -16.80 -7.05 -3.00
N LEU A 113 -17.54 -8.16 -3.03
CA LEU A 113 -18.24 -8.64 -4.22
C LEU A 113 -19.74 -8.28 -4.16
N PRO A 114 -20.42 -8.22 -5.31
CA PRO A 114 -21.83 -7.89 -5.37
C PRO A 114 -22.68 -8.78 -4.45
N ASN A 115 -23.67 -8.18 -3.78
CA ASN A 115 -24.59 -8.86 -2.85
C ASN A 115 -23.89 -9.60 -1.69
N GLY A 116 -22.67 -9.19 -1.33
CA GLY A 116 -21.90 -9.85 -0.26
C GLY A 116 -21.26 -11.17 -0.66
N GLY A 117 -21.18 -11.46 -1.97
CA GLY A 117 -20.57 -12.67 -2.50
C GLY A 117 -21.43 -13.92 -2.36
N SER A 118 -20.80 -15.09 -2.41
CA SER A 118 -21.40 -16.42 -2.21
C SER A 118 -20.34 -17.42 -1.75
N ASP A 119 -20.77 -18.64 -1.39
CA ASP A 119 -19.86 -19.72 -0.96
C ASP A 119 -18.86 -20.13 -2.06
N LYS A 120 -19.20 -19.92 -3.33
CA LYS A 120 -18.36 -20.27 -4.49
C LYS A 120 -17.94 -19.03 -5.30
N ASP A 121 -17.86 -17.89 -4.65
CA ASP A 121 -17.52 -16.62 -5.28
C ASP A 121 -16.05 -16.53 -5.74
N LEU A 122 -15.67 -15.39 -6.31
CA LEU A 122 -14.31 -15.15 -6.79
C LEU A 122 -13.27 -15.27 -5.68
N SER A 123 -13.59 -14.80 -4.47
CA SER A 123 -12.68 -14.89 -3.32
C SER A 123 -12.39 -16.34 -2.93
N ASN A 124 -13.39 -17.20 -2.96
CA ASN A 124 -13.25 -18.63 -2.68
C ASN A 124 -12.42 -19.33 -3.75
N LYS A 125 -12.66 -19.01 -5.03
CA LYS A 125 -11.91 -19.60 -6.15
C LYS A 125 -10.42 -19.26 -6.10
N VAL A 126 -10.09 -17.98 -5.83
CA VAL A 126 -8.69 -17.53 -5.74
C VAL A 126 -8.04 -18.09 -4.48
N TRP A 127 -8.76 -18.09 -3.34
CA TRP A 127 -8.30 -18.71 -2.10
C TRP A 127 -7.93 -20.18 -2.32
N GLY A 128 -8.81 -20.95 -2.98
CA GLY A 128 -8.56 -22.36 -3.29
C GLY A 128 -7.34 -22.59 -4.18
N LYS A 129 -7.11 -21.70 -5.18
CA LYS A 129 -5.90 -21.76 -5.99
C LYS A 129 -4.63 -21.47 -5.18
N LYS A 130 -4.64 -20.43 -4.32
CA LYS A 130 -3.52 -20.15 -3.42
C LYS A 130 -3.25 -21.33 -2.49
N LYS A 131 -4.30 -21.87 -1.86
CA LYS A 131 -4.20 -23.03 -0.96
C LYS A 131 -3.55 -24.23 -1.64
N SER A 132 -3.99 -24.56 -2.87
CA SER A 132 -3.42 -25.68 -3.63
C SER A 132 -1.94 -25.49 -4.01
N ILE A 133 -1.47 -24.25 -4.10
CA ILE A 133 -0.06 -23.92 -4.31
C ILE A 133 0.68 -23.98 -2.99
N TYR A 134 0.22 -23.25 -1.98
CA TYR A 134 0.94 -23.13 -0.71
C TYR A 134 1.07 -24.49 0.00
N ASP A 135 0.05 -25.34 -0.01
CA ASP A 135 0.12 -26.69 0.59
C ASP A 135 1.16 -27.61 -0.06
N LYS A 136 1.60 -27.29 -1.27
CA LYS A 136 2.53 -28.14 -2.02
C LYS A 136 3.99 -27.73 -1.88
N TYR A 137 4.26 -26.45 -1.57
CA TYR A 137 5.60 -25.90 -1.61
C TYR A 137 5.94 -25.13 -0.34
N ASP A 138 7.19 -25.14 0.04
CA ASP A 138 7.71 -24.34 1.14
C ASP A 138 7.92 -22.91 0.71
N ILE A 139 7.25 -21.96 1.38
CA ILE A 139 7.39 -20.53 1.17
C ILE A 139 7.68 -19.87 2.52
N SER A 140 8.73 -19.07 2.58
CA SER A 140 9.02 -18.23 3.75
C SER A 140 8.36 -16.87 3.58
N PHE A 141 7.35 -16.56 4.41
CA PHE A 141 6.68 -15.27 4.37
C PHE A 141 7.34 -14.27 5.33
N VAL A 142 7.55 -13.07 4.84
CA VAL A 142 8.03 -11.93 5.61
C VAL A 142 6.96 -10.86 5.63
N ALA A 143 6.64 -10.31 6.79
CA ALA A 143 5.72 -9.17 6.93
C ALA A 143 6.50 -7.92 7.30
N CYS A 144 6.18 -6.76 6.68
CA CYS A 144 6.87 -5.51 6.96
C CYS A 144 6.60 -4.96 8.36
N SER A 145 5.64 -5.52 9.12
CA SER A 145 5.35 -5.12 10.49
C SER A 145 4.97 -6.30 11.37
N LYS A 146 5.15 -6.15 12.69
CA LYS A 146 4.67 -7.13 13.66
C LYS A 146 3.16 -7.32 13.62
N TRP A 147 2.41 -6.24 13.33
CA TRP A 147 0.96 -6.30 13.15
C TRP A 147 0.60 -7.19 11.98
N LEU A 148 1.19 -6.96 10.79
CA LEU A 148 0.91 -7.77 9.61
C LEU A 148 1.34 -9.23 9.81
N ALA A 149 2.48 -9.48 10.46
CA ALA A 149 2.92 -10.84 10.79
C ALA A 149 1.88 -11.56 11.66
N SER A 150 1.39 -10.87 12.71
CA SER A 150 0.34 -11.40 13.59
C SER A 150 -0.96 -11.69 12.85
N GLU A 151 -1.41 -10.78 11.97
CA GLU A 151 -2.64 -10.99 11.20
C GLU A 151 -2.47 -12.10 10.14
N ALA A 152 -1.36 -12.09 9.40
CA ALA A 152 -1.08 -13.09 8.37
C ALA A 152 -0.94 -14.50 8.96
N SER A 153 -0.32 -14.65 10.14
CA SER A 153 -0.20 -15.95 10.82
C SER A 153 -1.54 -16.58 11.22
N LYS A 154 -2.62 -15.78 11.31
CA LYS A 154 -3.97 -16.29 11.54
C LYS A 154 -4.62 -16.90 10.29
N SER A 155 -4.01 -16.69 9.12
CA SER A 155 -4.57 -17.16 7.85
C SER A 155 -4.44 -18.67 7.69
N ALA A 156 -5.56 -19.32 7.34
CA ALA A 156 -5.54 -20.72 6.97
C ALA A 156 -4.75 -21.03 5.68
N LEU A 157 -4.47 -20.01 4.84
CA LEU A 157 -3.56 -20.14 3.70
C LEU A 157 -2.11 -20.33 4.13
N LEU A 158 -1.69 -19.69 5.23
CA LEU A 158 -0.31 -19.69 5.67
C LEU A 158 -0.03 -20.72 6.78
N THR A 159 -1.00 -21.58 7.10
CA THR A 159 -0.80 -22.67 8.06
C THR A 159 0.34 -23.57 7.61
N GLY A 160 1.33 -23.78 8.48
CA GLY A 160 2.53 -24.57 8.18
C GLY A 160 3.69 -23.78 7.55
N HIS A 161 3.48 -22.52 7.18
CA HIS A 161 4.54 -21.67 6.65
C HIS A 161 5.11 -20.74 7.72
N PRO A 162 6.44 -20.49 7.75
CA PRO A 162 7.03 -19.49 8.63
C PRO A 162 6.59 -18.09 8.20
N VAL A 163 6.14 -17.28 9.17
CA VAL A 163 5.82 -15.87 8.98
C VAL A 163 6.68 -15.05 9.94
N THR A 164 7.65 -14.31 9.39
CA THR A 164 8.60 -13.50 10.17
C THR A 164 8.34 -12.01 9.93
N SER A 165 8.51 -11.17 10.96
CA SER A 165 8.43 -9.72 10.80
C SER A 165 9.82 -9.13 10.57
N ILE A 166 10.00 -8.49 9.42
CA ILE A 166 11.20 -7.70 9.07
C ILE A 166 10.71 -6.34 8.55
N PRO A 167 10.95 -5.23 9.27
CA PRO A 167 10.49 -3.91 8.84
C PRO A 167 11.10 -3.48 7.51
N ASN A 168 10.38 -2.63 6.77
CA ASN A 168 10.95 -1.97 5.61
C ASN A 168 12.19 -1.16 6.03
N PRO A 169 13.27 -1.16 5.26
CA PRO A 169 14.43 -0.31 5.52
C PRO A 169 14.12 1.15 5.16
N ILE A 170 14.79 2.07 5.85
CA ILE A 170 14.86 3.48 5.48
C ILE A 170 16.32 3.91 5.35
N ASP A 171 16.66 4.68 4.33
CA ASP A 171 18.01 5.22 4.18
C ASP A 171 18.16 6.49 5.02
N THR A 172 18.69 6.33 6.24
CA THR A 172 18.93 7.44 7.18
C THR A 172 20.07 8.37 6.76
N ARG A 173 20.77 8.11 5.65
CA ARG A 173 21.70 9.06 5.05
C ARG A 173 20.96 10.09 4.18
N VAL A 174 19.80 9.70 3.66
CA VAL A 174 18.91 10.55 2.88
C VAL A 174 17.89 11.24 3.80
N TYR A 175 17.12 10.43 4.54
CA TYR A 175 16.16 10.92 5.52
C TYR A 175 16.87 11.10 6.86
N CYS A 176 17.27 12.32 7.15
CA CYS A 176 18.00 12.67 8.36
C CYS A 176 17.66 14.11 8.79
N PRO A 177 17.84 14.46 10.07
CA PRO A 177 17.60 15.80 10.58
C PRO A 177 18.38 16.87 9.80
N GLY A 178 17.84 18.09 9.73
CA GLY A 178 18.44 19.20 9.03
C GLY A 178 17.92 20.55 9.53
N ASP A 179 18.38 21.64 8.89
CA ASP A 179 17.93 22.98 9.22
C ASP A 179 16.49 23.21 8.70
N ARG A 180 15.54 23.40 9.64
CA ARG A 180 14.12 23.64 9.35
C ARG A 180 13.91 24.89 8.49
N ASN A 181 14.61 25.98 8.77
CA ASN A 181 14.39 27.24 8.08
C ASN A 181 14.90 27.20 6.64
N MET A 182 16.05 26.56 6.42
CA MET A 182 16.56 26.33 5.07
C MET A 182 15.59 25.42 4.27
N ALA A 183 15.12 24.35 4.87
CA ALA A 183 14.17 23.43 4.26
C ALA A 183 12.84 24.12 3.93
N ALA A 184 12.27 24.89 4.86
CA ALA A 184 11.03 25.62 4.64
C ALA A 184 11.14 26.64 3.50
N LYS A 185 12.27 27.36 3.41
CA LYS A 185 12.55 28.25 2.27
C LYS A 185 12.61 27.49 0.94
N ALA A 186 13.26 26.33 0.91
CA ALA A 186 13.41 25.52 -0.30
C ALA A 186 12.04 25.01 -0.83
N VAL A 187 11.09 24.73 0.05
CA VAL A 187 9.75 24.27 -0.31
C VAL A 187 8.68 25.37 -0.27
N GLN A 188 9.07 26.62 -0.01
CA GLN A 188 8.23 27.82 -0.01
C GLN A 188 7.11 27.77 1.06
N LEU A 189 7.43 27.24 2.23
CA LEU A 189 6.55 27.25 3.39
C LEU A 189 6.91 28.39 4.35
N PRO A 190 5.94 28.92 5.13
CA PRO A 190 6.18 30.03 6.06
C PRO A 190 7.13 29.62 7.20
N LEU A 191 8.02 30.56 7.60
CA LEU A 191 9.01 30.33 8.65
C LEU A 191 8.47 30.60 10.07
N ASP A 192 7.48 31.46 10.14
CA ASP A 192 6.88 32.00 11.36
C ASP A 192 5.61 31.26 11.81
N LYS A 193 5.24 30.18 11.13
CA LYS A 193 4.05 29.39 11.43
C LYS A 193 4.38 27.98 11.90
N LYS A 194 3.47 27.40 12.65
CA LYS A 194 3.43 25.95 12.92
C LYS A 194 2.86 25.25 11.69
N ILE A 195 3.50 24.20 11.25
CA ILE A 195 3.15 23.52 10.01
C ILE A 195 2.74 22.09 10.30
N ILE A 196 1.49 21.76 10.02
CA ILE A 196 0.96 20.39 10.04
C ILE A 196 1.09 19.81 8.63
N LEU A 197 1.72 18.66 8.49
CA LEU A 197 1.93 18.00 7.20
C LEU A 197 1.07 16.74 7.05
N PHE A 198 0.38 16.66 5.92
CA PHE A 198 -0.24 15.44 5.42
C PHE A 198 0.48 14.97 4.16
N VAL A 199 0.81 13.68 4.07
CA VAL A 199 1.49 13.09 2.89
C VAL A 199 0.76 11.85 2.42
N SER A 200 0.43 11.81 1.12
CA SER A 200 -0.03 10.58 0.47
C SER A 200 0.25 10.63 -1.04
N GLN A 201 0.29 9.46 -1.69
CA GLN A 201 0.45 9.42 -3.15
C GLN A 201 -0.70 10.17 -3.87
N ARG A 202 -1.93 10.09 -3.33
CA ARG A 202 -3.11 10.81 -3.80
C ARG A 202 -3.87 11.36 -2.59
N ALA A 203 -3.87 12.66 -2.41
CA ALA A 203 -4.45 13.34 -1.25
C ALA A 203 -5.96 13.12 -1.13
N ASN A 204 -6.65 12.96 -2.26
CA ASN A 204 -8.09 12.71 -2.33
C ASN A 204 -8.49 11.22 -2.18
N ASN A 205 -7.55 10.30 -1.82
CA ASN A 205 -7.88 8.90 -1.55
C ASN A 205 -8.58 8.78 -0.18
N PRO A 206 -9.83 8.31 -0.11
CA PRO A 206 -10.59 8.22 1.14
C PRO A 206 -9.90 7.37 2.21
N ASN A 207 -9.18 6.29 1.82
CA ASN A 207 -8.45 5.42 2.75
C ASN A 207 -7.29 6.13 3.48
N LYS A 208 -6.85 7.30 2.98
CA LYS A 208 -5.77 8.09 3.60
C LYS A 208 -6.28 9.06 4.66
N GLY A 209 -7.60 9.21 4.80
CA GLY A 209 -8.22 9.88 5.94
C GLY A 209 -8.16 11.41 5.91
N MET A 210 -8.07 12.03 4.73
CA MET A 210 -8.09 13.50 4.63
C MET A 210 -9.32 14.11 5.31
N ASP A 211 -10.48 13.47 5.21
CA ASP A 211 -11.73 13.96 5.84
C ASP A 211 -11.61 14.01 7.37
N TYR A 212 -10.90 13.06 7.98
CA TYR A 212 -10.61 13.09 9.44
C TYR A 212 -9.66 14.21 9.82
N LEU A 213 -8.67 14.52 8.96
CA LEU A 213 -7.80 15.67 9.20
C LEU A 213 -8.59 16.98 9.12
N ILE A 214 -9.47 17.13 8.13
CA ILE A 214 -10.33 18.32 7.99
C ILE A 214 -11.24 18.45 9.22
N GLU A 215 -11.86 17.38 9.67
CA GLU A 215 -12.71 17.38 10.87
C GLU A 215 -11.92 17.75 12.13
N ALA A 216 -10.74 17.18 12.32
CA ALA A 216 -9.85 17.53 13.42
C ALA A 216 -9.43 19.01 13.39
N CYS A 217 -9.14 19.55 12.21
CA CYS A 217 -8.84 20.97 12.03
C CYS A 217 -10.05 21.87 12.39
N ASN A 218 -11.27 21.48 12.03
CA ASN A 218 -12.48 22.20 12.42
C ASN A 218 -12.68 22.20 13.96
N ILE A 219 -12.46 21.08 14.60
CA ILE A 219 -12.53 20.97 16.07
C ILE A 219 -11.50 21.89 16.73
N LEU A 220 -10.26 21.87 16.23
CA LEU A 220 -9.17 22.71 16.76
C LEU A 220 -9.50 24.20 16.67
N ILE A 221 -9.99 24.69 15.53
CA ILE A 221 -10.34 26.11 15.37
C ILE A 221 -11.52 26.50 16.26
N ASN A 222 -12.51 25.63 16.42
CA ASN A 222 -13.67 25.89 17.28
C ASN A 222 -13.29 25.95 18.76
N GLN A 223 -12.29 25.21 19.20
CA GLN A 223 -11.82 25.17 20.57
C GLN A 223 -10.68 26.16 20.86
N HIS A 224 -9.86 26.46 19.84
CA HIS A 224 -8.62 27.22 19.91
C HIS A 224 -8.52 28.15 18.70
N SER A 225 -9.39 29.18 18.62
CA SER A 225 -9.45 30.10 17.48
C SER A 225 -8.14 30.84 17.22
N GLU A 226 -7.34 31.06 18.26
CA GLU A 226 -6.02 31.67 18.19
C GLU A 226 -5.04 30.88 17.31
N MET A 227 -5.21 29.56 17.19
CA MET A 227 -4.36 28.72 16.34
C MET A 227 -4.49 29.04 14.85
N GLN A 228 -5.62 29.67 14.43
CA GLN A 228 -5.84 29.99 13.02
C GLN A 228 -4.79 30.97 12.47
N GLU A 229 -4.27 31.86 13.33
CA GLU A 229 -3.25 32.82 12.93
C GLU A 229 -1.86 32.20 12.89
N ASP A 230 -1.58 31.23 13.78
CA ASP A 230 -0.21 30.68 13.95
C ASP A 230 0.04 29.35 13.26
N THR A 231 -1.01 28.70 12.74
CA THR A 231 -0.91 27.34 12.20
C THR A 231 -1.33 27.28 10.73
N VAL A 232 -0.61 26.49 9.95
CA VAL A 232 -0.93 26.21 8.54
C VAL A 232 -0.86 24.69 8.29
N VAL A 233 -1.50 24.24 7.21
CA VAL A 233 -1.47 22.84 6.78
C VAL A 233 -0.77 22.73 5.44
N ALA A 234 0.20 21.85 5.31
CA ALA A 234 0.85 21.50 4.06
C ALA A 234 0.34 20.11 3.60
N VAL A 235 0.00 19.98 2.32
CA VAL A 235 -0.48 18.73 1.73
C VAL A 235 0.46 18.34 0.60
N LEU A 236 1.19 17.23 0.77
CA LEU A 236 2.07 16.65 -0.24
C LEU A 236 1.42 15.44 -0.89
N GLY A 237 1.28 15.47 -2.20
CA GLY A 237 0.75 14.38 -3.01
C GLY A 237 -0.08 14.84 -4.19
N GLY A 238 -0.33 13.94 -5.12
CA GLY A 238 -1.21 14.24 -6.24
C GLY A 238 -2.64 14.55 -5.77
N HIS A 239 -3.31 15.44 -6.48
CA HIS A 239 -4.65 15.92 -6.13
C HIS A 239 -4.71 16.68 -4.79
N SER A 240 -3.60 17.24 -4.32
CA SER A 240 -3.60 18.10 -3.13
C SER A 240 -4.39 19.38 -3.33
N GLU A 241 -4.41 19.91 -4.55
CA GLU A 241 -5.23 21.06 -4.97
C GLU A 241 -6.74 20.83 -4.76
N ASP A 242 -7.22 19.59 -4.88
CA ASP A 242 -8.65 19.25 -4.73
C ASP A 242 -9.13 19.29 -3.26
N VAL A 243 -8.20 19.32 -2.31
CA VAL A 243 -8.52 19.17 -0.88
C VAL A 243 -8.13 20.36 -0.02
N VAL A 244 -7.15 21.19 -0.43
CA VAL A 244 -6.67 22.32 0.38
C VAL A 244 -7.74 23.35 0.69
N ASP A 245 -8.65 23.62 -0.23
CA ASP A 245 -9.75 24.57 -0.04
C ASP A 245 -10.80 24.12 0.99
N LYS A 246 -10.78 22.84 1.38
CA LYS A 246 -11.69 22.27 2.40
C LYS A 246 -11.10 22.36 3.81
N ILE A 247 -9.82 22.64 3.93
CA ILE A 247 -9.11 22.71 5.20
C ILE A 247 -9.36 24.07 5.83
N PRO A 248 -9.84 24.17 7.07
CA PRO A 248 -10.22 25.45 7.68
C PRO A 248 -9.02 26.32 8.11
N PHE A 249 -7.80 25.77 8.14
CA PHE A 249 -6.56 26.51 8.25
C PHE A 249 -6.08 27.00 6.88
N LYS A 250 -5.21 28.00 6.84
CA LYS A 250 -4.46 28.32 5.61
C LYS A 250 -3.69 27.08 5.16
N ALA A 251 -3.96 26.59 3.96
CA ALA A 251 -3.37 25.36 3.46
C ALA A 251 -2.51 25.58 2.22
N PHE A 252 -1.47 24.75 2.07
CA PHE A 252 -0.51 24.78 0.97
C PHE A 252 -0.55 23.44 0.24
N SER A 253 -0.85 23.47 -1.06
CA SER A 253 -0.71 22.32 -1.95
C SER A 253 0.75 22.26 -2.42
N LEU A 254 1.46 21.18 -2.07
CA LEU A 254 2.83 20.92 -2.52
C LEU A 254 2.88 20.06 -3.78
N GLY A 255 1.72 19.55 -4.23
CA GLY A 255 1.61 18.70 -5.39
C GLY A 255 2.31 17.34 -5.22
N TYR A 256 2.45 16.63 -6.33
CA TYR A 256 3.19 15.36 -6.36
C TYR A 256 4.68 15.62 -6.57
N VAL A 257 5.50 15.08 -5.69
CA VAL A 257 6.98 15.23 -5.73
C VAL A 257 7.60 13.84 -5.81
N ASN A 258 8.54 13.67 -6.75
CA ASN A 258 9.32 12.44 -6.90
C ASN A 258 10.81 12.62 -6.54
N ASP A 259 11.30 13.83 -6.34
CA ASP A 259 12.67 14.09 -5.91
C ASP A 259 12.81 13.81 -4.41
N PRO A 260 13.61 12.80 -4.00
CA PRO A 260 13.79 12.47 -2.59
C PRO A 260 14.33 13.64 -1.76
N ARG A 261 15.19 14.52 -2.34
CA ARG A 261 15.75 15.68 -1.64
C ARG A 261 14.66 16.67 -1.27
N ARG A 262 13.75 16.94 -2.21
CA ARG A 262 12.62 17.83 -1.97
C ARG A 262 11.62 17.24 -0.96
N ILE A 263 11.41 15.92 -0.97
CA ILE A 263 10.60 15.22 0.03
C ILE A 263 11.21 15.38 1.42
N VAL A 264 12.53 15.22 1.54
CA VAL A 264 13.26 15.43 2.81
C VAL A 264 13.12 16.87 3.31
N ASP A 265 13.23 17.86 2.42
CA ASP A 265 13.03 19.26 2.80
C ASP A 265 11.60 19.54 3.28
N VAL A 266 10.59 18.87 2.68
CA VAL A 266 9.22 18.95 3.19
C VAL A 266 9.13 18.39 4.62
N TYR A 267 9.67 17.21 4.90
CA TYR A 267 9.64 16.66 6.26
C TYR A 267 10.40 17.52 7.28
N ARG A 268 11.58 18.06 6.91
CA ARG A 268 12.37 18.92 7.78
C ARG A 268 11.72 20.27 8.09
N SER A 269 10.84 20.73 7.20
CA SER A 269 10.22 22.06 7.30
C SER A 269 9.03 22.13 8.24
N VAL A 270 8.51 21.00 8.73
CA VAL A 270 7.24 20.91 9.43
C VAL A 270 7.39 20.61 10.92
N ASP A 271 6.38 20.93 11.70
CA ASP A 271 6.37 20.71 13.14
C ASP A 271 5.61 19.43 13.52
N LEU A 272 4.62 19.04 12.71
CA LEU A 272 3.79 17.86 12.97
C LEU A 272 3.47 17.13 11.67
N PHE A 273 3.76 15.83 11.61
CA PHE A 273 3.28 14.93 10.55
C PHE A 273 2.03 14.17 11.02
N VAL A 274 0.99 14.16 10.19
CA VAL A 274 -0.29 13.50 10.49
C VAL A 274 -0.63 12.49 9.39
N LEU A 275 -0.90 11.25 9.78
CA LEU A 275 -1.32 10.18 8.88
C LEU A 275 -2.61 9.53 9.43
N PRO A 276 -3.81 10.05 9.12
CA PRO A 276 -5.07 9.55 9.65
C PRO A 276 -5.65 8.42 8.80
N SER A 277 -4.80 7.62 8.16
CA SER A 277 -5.21 6.52 7.28
C SER A 277 -6.07 5.49 8.01
N LEU A 278 -7.11 4.98 7.36
CA LEU A 278 -8.01 3.96 7.91
C LEU A 278 -7.32 2.60 8.10
N SER A 279 -6.34 2.29 7.27
CA SER A 279 -5.57 1.07 7.37
C SER A 279 -4.19 1.26 6.74
N GLU A 280 -3.17 0.91 7.47
CA GLU A 280 -1.78 0.87 7.03
C GLU A 280 -1.11 -0.40 7.57
N ASN A 281 -0.07 -0.85 6.89
CA ASN A 281 0.80 -1.90 7.41
C ASN A 281 2.02 -1.30 8.10
N LEU A 282 2.95 -0.76 7.32
CA LEU A 282 4.08 0.04 7.77
C LEU A 282 4.31 1.16 6.77
N PRO A 283 3.68 2.33 6.95
CA PRO A 283 3.79 3.42 5.99
C PRO A 283 5.18 4.03 6.01
N ASN A 284 5.86 4.02 4.87
CA ASN A 284 7.19 4.60 4.73
C ASN A 284 7.21 6.08 5.13
N THR A 285 6.12 6.80 4.85
CA THR A 285 5.98 8.22 5.20
C THR A 285 6.14 8.52 6.70
N ILE A 286 5.69 7.62 7.59
CA ILE A 286 5.95 7.76 9.04
C ILE A 286 7.44 7.58 9.34
N MET A 287 8.07 6.55 8.76
CA MET A 287 9.49 6.30 8.99
C MET A 287 10.36 7.43 8.44
N GLU A 288 10.00 7.98 7.28
CA GLU A 288 10.64 9.12 6.65
C GLU A 288 10.52 10.38 7.51
N ALA A 289 9.30 10.68 8.00
CA ALA A 289 9.06 11.83 8.87
C ALA A 289 9.80 11.70 10.22
N MET A 290 9.82 10.50 10.82
CA MET A 290 10.53 10.25 12.09
C MET A 290 12.05 10.30 11.94
N ALA A 291 12.58 10.12 10.74
CA ALA A 291 14.00 10.16 10.46
C ALA A 291 14.50 11.59 10.15
N CYS A 292 13.63 12.50 9.76
CA CYS A 292 13.92 13.91 9.47
C CYS A 292 13.64 14.82 10.66
#